data_2396eff48c11785e172f2f79f1ce6f11
#
_entry.id   2396eff48c11785e172f2f79f1ce6f11
#
_cell.length_a   1.000
_cell.length_b   1.000
_cell.length_c   1.000
_cell.angle_alpha   90.00
_cell.angle_beta   90.00
_cell.angle_gamma   90.00
#
_symmetry.space_group_name_H-M   'P 1'
#
loop_
_entity.id
_entity.type
_entity.pdbx_description
1 polymer ?
#
loop_
_entity_poly.entity_id
_entity_poly.type
_entity_poly.pdbx_seq_one_letter_code
_entity_poly.pdbx_strand_id
1 'polypeptide(L)'
;LAAGVAAYVKSVRPEIRVIGVQTDDSCAMAASLQAGERVTLNEVGLFSDGTAVKLVGEETFRLCREYLDDVLLVNTDALCAAIKDVFQDTRSVLEPAGALAVAGAKQYAEREGIENQTLIAITSGANMNFDRMRFVAERAEVGEAREAVFAVTIPEERGSFRRFCELVGTRSVTEFNYRIADANSAHIFVGVQIRNRSESAQIAGAFEAHGFATVDLTFDELSKQHIRYMVGGRSPLAHDERLFRFEFPERPGALMKFLSSMAPNWNISLFHYRNQGADYSSILVGIQVP
;
A
#
# COMPACT_ATOMS: atom_id res chain seq x y z
N LEU A 1 24.27 -13.32 -4.47
CA LEU A 1 23.47 -14.35 -5.14
C LEU A 1 23.42 -14.11 -6.65
N ALA A 2 22.88 -12.97 -7.15
CA ALA A 2 22.70 -12.69 -8.57
C ALA A 2 23.98 -12.86 -9.41
N ALA A 3 25.12 -12.35 -8.94
CA ALA A 3 26.42 -12.48 -9.63
C ALA A 3 26.81 -13.93 -9.89
N GLY A 4 26.70 -14.78 -8.85
CA GLY A 4 27.07 -16.21 -8.99
C GLY A 4 26.10 -16.98 -9.88
N VAL A 5 24.79 -16.70 -9.75
CA VAL A 5 23.78 -17.31 -10.63
C VAL A 5 24.00 -16.91 -12.07
N ALA A 6 24.19 -15.61 -12.34
CA ALA A 6 24.43 -15.14 -13.71
C ALA A 6 25.67 -15.75 -14.34
N ALA A 7 26.80 -15.74 -13.65
CA ALA A 7 28.04 -16.33 -14.15
C ALA A 7 27.88 -17.83 -14.46
N TYR A 8 27.25 -18.59 -13.58
CA TYR A 8 27.00 -20.01 -13.81
C TYR A 8 26.02 -20.27 -14.96
N VAL A 9 24.86 -19.61 -14.93
CA VAL A 9 23.83 -19.79 -15.98
C VAL A 9 24.40 -19.44 -17.36
N LYS A 10 25.11 -18.32 -17.49
CA LYS A 10 25.71 -17.91 -18.76
C LYS A 10 26.80 -18.86 -19.24
N SER A 11 27.47 -19.58 -18.33
CA SER A 11 28.49 -20.59 -18.72
C SER A 11 27.86 -21.86 -19.28
N VAL A 12 26.64 -22.24 -18.88
CA VAL A 12 26.01 -23.52 -19.28
C VAL A 12 24.82 -23.32 -20.24
N ARG A 13 24.15 -22.20 -20.16
CA ARG A 13 22.93 -21.83 -20.94
C ARG A 13 22.94 -20.32 -21.25
N PRO A 14 23.83 -19.85 -22.13
CA PRO A 14 24.02 -18.42 -22.40
C PRO A 14 22.76 -17.70 -22.95
N GLU A 15 21.85 -18.46 -23.57
CA GLU A 15 20.58 -17.96 -24.09
C GLU A 15 19.54 -17.55 -22.99
N ILE A 16 19.70 -18.06 -21.77
CA ILE A 16 18.80 -17.70 -20.65
C ILE A 16 19.10 -16.28 -20.18
N ARG A 17 18.11 -15.45 -20.17
CA ARG A 17 18.21 -14.09 -19.60
C ARG A 17 18.24 -14.15 -18.09
N VAL A 18 19.19 -13.46 -17.47
CA VAL A 18 19.33 -13.34 -16.02
C VAL A 18 19.11 -11.90 -15.62
N ILE A 19 18.04 -11.65 -14.88
CA ILE A 19 17.60 -10.31 -14.46
C ILE A 19 17.89 -10.13 -12.97
N GLY A 20 18.64 -9.07 -12.61
CA GLY A 20 18.82 -8.66 -11.23
C GLY A 20 17.60 -7.90 -10.74
N VAL A 21 17.26 -8.00 -9.44
CA VAL A 21 16.20 -7.21 -8.81
C VAL A 21 16.74 -6.57 -7.54
N GLN A 22 16.50 -5.27 -7.37
CA GLN A 22 16.79 -4.52 -6.15
C GLN A 22 15.58 -3.69 -5.73
N THR A 23 15.56 -3.27 -4.46
CA THR A 23 14.63 -2.22 -4.05
C THR A 23 15.13 -0.86 -4.55
N ASP A 24 14.21 0.04 -4.85
CA ASP A 24 14.49 1.41 -5.31
C ASP A 24 15.26 2.23 -4.27
N ASP A 25 15.02 1.97 -2.98
CA ASP A 25 15.69 2.59 -1.83
C ASP A 25 17.06 1.98 -1.47
N SER A 26 17.48 0.89 -2.13
CA SER A 26 18.76 0.18 -1.91
C SER A 26 19.37 -0.31 -3.22
N CYS A 27 19.44 0.58 -4.22
CA CYS A 27 19.76 0.27 -5.62
C CYS A 27 21.26 0.36 -5.98
N ALA A 28 22.19 0.08 -5.05
CA ALA A 28 23.62 0.27 -5.25
C ALA A 28 24.20 -0.46 -6.49
N MET A 29 23.74 -1.67 -6.82
CA MET A 29 24.19 -2.40 -8.01
C MET A 29 23.66 -1.74 -9.29
N ALA A 30 22.39 -1.39 -9.34
CA ALA A 30 21.79 -0.72 -10.50
C ALA A 30 22.49 0.63 -10.78
N ALA A 31 22.68 1.45 -9.73
CA ALA A 31 23.40 2.73 -9.84
C ALA A 31 24.85 2.52 -10.32
N SER A 32 25.54 1.51 -9.80
CA SER A 32 26.92 1.19 -10.19
C SER A 32 27.03 0.71 -11.64
N LEU A 33 26.09 -0.12 -12.10
CA LEU A 33 26.05 -0.58 -13.49
C LEU A 33 25.77 0.59 -14.46
N GLN A 34 24.88 1.49 -14.08
CA GLN A 34 24.58 2.69 -14.87
C GLN A 34 25.77 3.65 -14.93
N ALA A 35 26.50 3.82 -13.83
CA ALA A 35 27.70 4.69 -13.77
C ALA A 35 28.94 4.04 -14.44
N GLY A 36 28.95 2.70 -14.63
CA GLY A 36 30.13 1.96 -15.09
C GLY A 36 31.22 1.76 -14.03
N GLU A 37 31.00 2.24 -12.80
CA GLU A 37 31.86 2.10 -11.64
C GLU A 37 31.05 1.92 -10.36
N ARG A 38 31.68 1.46 -9.28
CA ARG A 38 31.00 1.26 -8.00
C ARG A 38 30.58 2.58 -7.37
N VAL A 39 29.28 2.76 -7.14
CA VAL A 39 28.67 3.92 -6.53
C VAL A 39 28.31 3.62 -5.08
N THR A 40 28.69 4.53 -4.16
CA THR A 40 28.26 4.48 -2.76
C THR A 40 26.98 5.27 -2.58
N LEU A 41 25.92 4.62 -2.11
CA LEU A 41 24.66 5.29 -1.76
C LEU A 41 24.81 6.07 -0.45
N ASN A 42 24.15 7.21 -0.35
CA ASN A 42 24.10 7.99 0.90
C ASN A 42 23.33 7.24 1.99
N GLU A 43 22.18 6.68 1.63
CA GLU A 43 21.26 5.94 2.50
C GLU A 43 20.79 4.66 1.82
N VAL A 44 20.28 3.73 2.60
CA VAL A 44 19.64 2.49 2.13
C VAL A 44 18.40 2.21 2.95
N GLY A 45 17.36 1.73 2.30
CA GLY A 45 16.17 1.22 2.96
C GLY A 45 16.47 -0.07 3.73
N LEU A 46 15.84 -0.23 4.88
CA LEU A 46 16.10 -1.37 5.78
C LEU A 46 15.00 -2.43 5.75
N PHE A 47 13.96 -2.23 4.95
CA PHE A 47 12.89 -3.22 4.88
C PHE A 47 13.38 -4.53 4.25
N SER A 48 14.16 -4.47 3.16
CA SER A 48 14.85 -5.61 2.56
C SER A 48 16.30 -5.68 3.05
N ASP A 49 16.50 -5.89 4.35
CA ASP A 49 17.80 -5.83 5.02
C ASP A 49 18.82 -6.81 4.44
N GLY A 50 18.39 -8.00 3.98
CA GLY A 50 19.26 -8.97 3.31
C GLY A 50 19.88 -8.48 1.99
N THR A 51 19.38 -7.37 1.43
CA THR A 51 19.89 -6.75 0.18
C THR A 51 20.30 -5.29 0.36
N ALA A 52 20.20 -4.74 1.58
CA ALA A 52 20.50 -3.35 1.92
C ALA A 52 22.02 -3.10 1.96
N VAL A 53 22.62 -2.76 0.83
CA VAL A 53 24.06 -2.54 0.68
C VAL A 53 24.33 -1.16 0.13
N LYS A 54 25.15 -0.36 0.85
CA LYS A 54 25.56 1.00 0.39
C LYS A 54 26.55 0.97 -0.75
N LEU A 55 27.48 0.01 -0.73
CA LEU A 55 28.52 -0.15 -1.74
C LEU A 55 28.63 -1.63 -2.10
N VAL A 56 28.45 -1.95 -3.37
CA VAL A 56 28.59 -3.33 -3.85
C VAL A 56 30.03 -3.82 -3.82
N GLY A 57 30.23 -5.12 -3.62
CA GLY A 57 31.55 -5.73 -3.66
C GLY A 57 32.17 -5.65 -5.06
N GLU A 58 33.48 -5.56 -5.14
CA GLU A 58 34.22 -5.40 -6.41
C GLU A 58 33.97 -6.57 -7.37
N GLU A 59 34.11 -7.79 -6.88
CA GLU A 59 33.92 -8.99 -7.70
C GLU A 59 32.46 -9.21 -8.08
N THR A 60 31.52 -8.91 -7.17
CA THR A 60 30.08 -8.99 -7.49
C THR A 60 29.68 -7.95 -8.53
N PHE A 61 30.25 -6.75 -8.50
CA PHE A 61 30.03 -5.73 -9.51
C PHE A 61 30.59 -6.17 -10.86
N ARG A 62 31.85 -6.69 -10.89
CA ARG A 62 32.46 -7.18 -12.12
C ARG A 62 31.62 -8.26 -12.80
N LEU A 63 31.17 -9.27 -12.04
CA LEU A 63 30.34 -10.36 -12.55
C LEU A 63 28.95 -9.88 -12.99
N CYS A 64 28.30 -9.01 -12.22
CA CYS A 64 27.00 -8.48 -12.62
C CYS A 64 27.09 -7.65 -13.90
N ARG A 65 28.14 -6.83 -14.06
CA ARG A 65 28.37 -6.05 -15.28
C ARG A 65 28.59 -6.92 -16.52
N GLU A 66 29.22 -8.10 -16.33
CA GLU A 66 29.55 -9.02 -17.44
C GLU A 66 28.37 -9.93 -17.82
N TYR A 67 27.55 -10.37 -16.81
CA TYR A 67 26.64 -11.48 -17.01
C TYR A 67 25.15 -11.17 -16.79
N LEU A 68 24.79 -10.05 -16.15
CA LEU A 68 23.38 -9.69 -16.07
C LEU A 68 22.88 -9.07 -17.37
N ASP A 69 21.70 -9.47 -17.79
CA ASP A 69 21.05 -8.90 -18.98
C ASP A 69 20.28 -7.61 -18.65
N ASP A 70 19.79 -7.47 -17.40
CA ASP A 70 19.05 -6.29 -16.92
C ASP A 70 19.03 -6.24 -15.39
N VAL A 71 18.67 -5.08 -14.83
CA VAL A 71 18.39 -4.90 -13.40
C VAL A 71 17.12 -4.12 -13.23
N LEU A 72 16.17 -4.68 -12.48
CA LEU A 72 14.89 -4.05 -12.14
C LEU A 72 14.91 -3.46 -10.75
N LEU A 73 14.21 -2.34 -10.58
CA LEU A 73 13.95 -1.74 -9.28
C LEU A 73 12.49 -1.91 -8.93
N VAL A 74 12.21 -2.38 -7.73
CA VAL A 74 10.86 -2.56 -7.19
C VAL A 74 10.71 -1.75 -5.90
N ASN A 75 9.53 -1.19 -5.68
CA ASN A 75 9.25 -0.47 -4.45
C ASN A 75 8.80 -1.42 -3.32
N THR A 76 8.76 -0.90 -2.10
CA THR A 76 8.37 -1.66 -0.90
C THR A 76 6.95 -2.21 -0.98
N ASP A 77 6.00 -1.51 -1.62
CA ASP A 77 4.61 -1.97 -1.74
C ASP A 77 4.51 -3.20 -2.66
N ALA A 78 5.19 -3.18 -3.80
CA ALA A 78 5.26 -4.32 -4.71
C ALA A 78 5.94 -5.54 -4.03
N LEU A 79 6.92 -5.28 -3.18
CA LEU A 79 7.58 -6.32 -2.40
C LEU A 79 6.62 -6.94 -1.36
N CYS A 80 5.85 -6.12 -0.64
CA CYS A 80 4.82 -6.59 0.28
C CYS A 80 3.74 -7.41 -0.43
N ALA A 81 3.31 -6.97 -1.63
CA ALA A 81 2.38 -7.72 -2.46
C ALA A 81 2.93 -9.10 -2.85
N ALA A 82 4.21 -9.18 -3.24
CA ALA A 82 4.85 -10.45 -3.57
C ALA A 82 4.94 -11.42 -2.37
N ILE A 83 5.21 -10.90 -1.16
CA ILE A 83 5.19 -11.72 0.07
C ILE A 83 3.79 -12.30 0.30
N LYS A 84 2.75 -11.48 0.16
CA LYS A 84 1.34 -11.88 0.30
C LYS A 84 0.97 -12.96 -0.73
N ASP A 85 1.30 -12.76 -2.01
CA ASP A 85 0.99 -13.71 -3.07
C ASP A 85 1.60 -15.09 -2.79
N VAL A 86 2.90 -15.13 -2.47
CA VAL A 86 3.58 -16.40 -2.14
C VAL A 86 2.94 -17.06 -0.93
N PHE A 87 2.58 -16.29 0.09
CA PHE A 87 1.87 -16.84 1.25
C PHE A 87 0.48 -17.40 0.88
N GLN A 88 -0.28 -16.70 0.06
CA GLN A 88 -1.61 -17.16 -0.36
C GLN A 88 -1.56 -18.43 -1.19
N ASP A 89 -0.58 -18.55 -2.08
CA ASP A 89 -0.46 -19.69 -2.98
C ASP A 89 0.19 -20.92 -2.32
N THR A 90 1.19 -20.69 -1.46
CA THR A 90 2.05 -21.78 -0.96
C THR A 90 1.97 -21.99 0.55
N ARG A 91 1.38 -21.06 1.30
CA ARG A 91 1.41 -20.98 2.78
C ARG A 91 2.83 -20.82 3.35
N SER A 92 3.78 -20.39 2.51
CA SER A 92 5.15 -20.09 2.93
C SER A 92 5.34 -18.60 3.09
N VAL A 93 5.99 -18.17 4.16
CA VAL A 93 6.33 -16.76 4.40
C VAL A 93 7.77 -16.52 3.94
N LEU A 94 7.94 -15.64 2.97
CA LEU A 94 9.27 -15.20 2.54
C LEU A 94 9.70 -13.96 3.33
N GLU A 95 11.00 -13.83 3.58
CA GLU A 95 11.57 -12.55 3.99
C GLU A 95 11.53 -11.53 2.83
N PRO A 96 11.63 -10.21 3.09
CA PRO A 96 11.60 -9.22 2.03
C PRO A 96 12.65 -9.47 0.93
N ALA A 97 13.89 -9.76 1.29
CA ALA A 97 14.94 -10.08 0.32
C ALA A 97 14.61 -11.33 -0.51
N GLY A 98 13.94 -12.33 0.09
CA GLY A 98 13.52 -13.55 -0.60
C GLY A 98 12.38 -13.33 -1.60
N ALA A 99 11.53 -12.33 -1.38
CA ALA A 99 10.39 -12.02 -2.25
C ALA A 99 10.75 -11.07 -3.41
N LEU A 100 11.93 -10.45 -3.40
CA LEU A 100 12.38 -9.51 -4.44
C LEU A 100 12.27 -10.09 -5.86
N ALA A 101 12.72 -11.33 -6.04
CA ALA A 101 12.69 -11.97 -7.35
C ALA A 101 11.26 -12.18 -7.86
N VAL A 102 10.28 -12.44 -6.97
CA VAL A 102 8.87 -12.57 -7.34
C VAL A 102 8.28 -11.21 -7.74
N ALA A 103 8.54 -10.15 -6.96
CA ALA A 103 8.13 -8.79 -7.30
C ALA A 103 8.70 -8.35 -8.65
N GLY A 104 10.00 -8.60 -8.88
CA GLY A 104 10.67 -8.31 -10.15
C GLY A 104 10.10 -9.11 -11.32
N ALA A 105 9.77 -10.40 -11.13
CA ALA A 105 9.17 -11.24 -12.16
C ALA A 105 7.78 -10.71 -12.59
N LYS A 106 6.95 -10.27 -11.65
CA LYS A 106 5.64 -9.63 -11.92
C LYS A 106 5.84 -8.36 -12.75
N GLN A 107 6.71 -7.46 -12.30
CA GLN A 107 7.01 -6.20 -13.01
C GLN A 107 7.61 -6.45 -14.40
N TYR A 108 8.49 -7.44 -14.53
CA TYR A 108 9.09 -7.83 -15.80
C TYR A 108 8.05 -8.35 -16.78
N ALA A 109 7.15 -9.25 -16.31
CA ALA A 109 6.08 -9.80 -17.14
C ALA A 109 5.14 -8.72 -17.66
N GLU A 110 4.77 -7.75 -16.80
CA GLU A 110 3.93 -6.61 -17.18
C GLU A 110 4.64 -5.68 -18.18
N ARG A 111 5.91 -5.31 -17.90
CA ARG A 111 6.71 -4.42 -18.75
C ARG A 111 6.93 -4.97 -20.16
N GLU A 112 7.24 -6.26 -20.27
CA GLU A 112 7.56 -6.90 -21.54
C GLU A 112 6.34 -7.54 -22.23
N GLY A 113 5.16 -7.52 -21.59
CA GLY A 113 3.96 -8.17 -22.13
C GLY A 113 4.14 -9.67 -22.34
N ILE A 114 4.80 -10.36 -21.39
CA ILE A 114 5.22 -11.75 -21.56
C ILE A 114 4.03 -12.70 -21.57
N GLU A 115 3.93 -13.47 -22.63
CA GLU A 115 2.99 -14.58 -22.76
C GLU A 115 3.72 -15.88 -23.15
N ASN A 116 3.30 -17.00 -22.56
CA ASN A 116 3.80 -18.34 -22.88
C ASN A 116 5.32 -18.52 -22.69
N GLN A 117 5.93 -17.79 -21.75
CA GLN A 117 7.34 -17.95 -21.38
C GLN A 117 7.47 -18.48 -19.96
N THR A 118 8.61 -19.12 -19.67
CA THR A 118 8.93 -19.59 -18.33
C THR A 118 9.74 -18.52 -17.59
N LEU A 119 9.22 -18.03 -16.47
CA LEU A 119 9.93 -17.16 -15.53
C LEU A 119 10.30 -17.96 -14.28
N ILE A 120 11.55 -17.85 -13.85
CA ILE A 120 12.05 -18.50 -12.63
C ILE A 120 12.44 -17.42 -11.64
N ALA A 121 11.75 -17.33 -10.51
CA ALA A 121 12.08 -16.44 -9.42
C ALA A 121 12.76 -17.22 -8.29
N ILE A 122 13.93 -16.77 -7.84
CA ILE A 122 14.67 -17.42 -6.74
C ILE A 122 14.19 -16.83 -5.42
N THR A 123 13.45 -17.61 -4.65
CA THR A 123 12.94 -17.27 -3.33
C THR A 123 13.99 -17.64 -2.27
N SER A 124 14.89 -16.71 -1.95
CA SER A 124 16.17 -17.01 -1.30
C SER A 124 16.16 -17.06 0.21
N GLY A 125 15.06 -16.69 0.88
CA GLY A 125 15.05 -16.69 2.34
C GLY A 125 13.68 -16.51 2.96
N ALA A 126 13.58 -16.84 4.26
CA ALA A 126 12.35 -16.80 5.05
C ALA A 126 12.57 -16.26 6.49
N ASN A 127 13.63 -15.48 6.70
CA ASN A 127 13.94 -14.87 8.01
C ASN A 127 13.03 -13.65 8.28
N MET A 128 11.74 -13.90 8.50
CA MET A 128 10.72 -12.89 8.73
C MET A 128 10.40 -12.76 10.21
N ASN A 129 10.56 -11.54 10.76
CA ASN A 129 10.06 -11.22 12.09
C ASN A 129 8.54 -11.04 12.07
N PHE A 130 7.87 -11.53 13.10
CA PHE A 130 6.41 -11.50 13.18
C PHE A 130 5.85 -10.06 13.15
N ASP A 131 6.53 -9.10 13.77
CA ASP A 131 6.13 -7.70 13.76
C ASP A 131 6.13 -7.09 12.33
N ARG A 132 7.03 -7.56 11.46
CA ARG A 132 7.07 -7.12 10.05
C ARG A 132 5.86 -7.61 9.24
N MET A 133 5.20 -8.69 9.66
CA MET A 133 4.02 -9.19 8.96
C MET A 133 2.85 -8.20 8.99
N ARG A 134 2.74 -7.43 10.08
CA ARG A 134 1.75 -6.36 10.15
C ARG A 134 2.02 -5.30 9.09
N PHE A 135 3.26 -4.84 8.96
CA PHE A 135 3.67 -3.89 7.91
C PHE A 135 3.37 -4.42 6.51
N VAL A 136 3.68 -5.72 6.26
CA VAL A 136 3.38 -6.37 4.98
C VAL A 136 1.88 -6.38 4.71
N ALA A 137 1.06 -6.78 5.68
CA ALA A 137 -0.39 -6.85 5.53
C ALA A 137 -1.01 -5.47 5.21
N GLU A 138 -0.48 -4.40 5.81
CA GLU A 138 -0.97 -3.03 5.59
C GLU A 138 -0.61 -2.46 4.21
N ARG A 139 0.47 -2.93 3.60
CA ARG A 139 1.00 -2.38 2.34
C ARG A 139 0.76 -3.25 1.11
N ALA A 140 0.48 -4.52 1.31
CA ALA A 140 0.29 -5.45 0.20
C ALA A 140 -0.89 -5.06 -0.70
N GLU A 141 -2.00 -4.58 -0.15
CA GLU A 141 -3.17 -4.13 -0.93
C GLU A 141 -2.85 -2.92 -1.81
N VAL A 142 -2.00 -2.00 -1.33
CA VAL A 142 -1.51 -0.86 -2.11
C VAL A 142 -0.59 -1.35 -3.24
N GLY A 143 0.31 -2.28 -2.94
CA GLY A 143 1.23 -2.87 -3.92
C GLY A 143 0.52 -3.66 -5.03
N GLU A 144 -0.63 -4.27 -4.72
CA GLU A 144 -1.51 -4.92 -5.70
C GLU A 144 -2.41 -3.94 -6.45
N ALA A 145 -2.33 -2.64 -6.14
CA ALA A 145 -3.25 -1.62 -6.64
C ALA A 145 -4.73 -1.96 -6.35
N ARG A 146 -5.00 -2.53 -5.18
CA ARG A 146 -6.35 -2.89 -4.70
C ARG A 146 -6.89 -1.95 -3.63
N GLU A 147 -6.07 -1.03 -3.13
CA GLU A 147 -6.47 0.02 -2.20
C GLU A 147 -6.06 1.39 -2.74
N ALA A 148 -6.94 2.37 -2.62
CA ALA A 148 -6.64 3.77 -2.79
C ALA A 148 -6.98 4.53 -1.51
N VAL A 149 -6.15 5.52 -1.16
CA VAL A 149 -6.27 6.29 0.07
C VAL A 149 -6.38 7.77 -0.27
N PHE A 150 -7.39 8.44 0.27
CA PHE A 150 -7.67 9.85 -0.03
C PHE A 150 -7.79 10.69 1.25
N ALA A 151 -7.29 11.92 1.18
CA ALA A 151 -7.71 12.99 2.07
C ALA A 151 -8.74 13.84 1.33
N VAL A 152 -9.93 13.96 1.89
CA VAL A 152 -11.04 14.69 1.27
C VAL A 152 -11.55 15.78 2.22
N THR A 153 -11.66 17.00 1.71
CA THR A 153 -12.23 18.11 2.44
C THR A 153 -13.70 18.28 2.04
N ILE A 154 -14.58 18.20 3.02
CA ILE A 154 -16.02 18.42 2.84
C ILE A 154 -16.51 19.63 3.64
N PRO A 155 -17.61 20.31 3.25
CA PRO A 155 -18.24 21.32 4.08
C PRO A 155 -18.71 20.72 5.41
N GLU A 156 -18.48 21.41 6.53
CA GLU A 156 -18.98 20.99 7.85
C GLU A 156 -20.44 21.42 8.01
N GLU A 157 -21.33 20.81 7.28
CA GLU A 157 -22.78 21.03 7.33
C GLU A 157 -23.55 19.71 7.37
N ARG A 158 -24.76 19.75 7.91
CA ARG A 158 -25.59 18.54 7.99
C ARG A 158 -25.80 17.90 6.62
N GLY A 159 -25.53 16.61 6.54
CA GLY A 159 -25.69 15.82 5.33
C GLY A 159 -24.45 15.75 4.43
N SER A 160 -23.42 16.57 4.62
CA SER A 160 -22.18 16.50 3.81
C SER A 160 -21.49 15.15 3.96
N PHE A 161 -21.37 14.65 5.19
CA PHE A 161 -20.81 13.33 5.45
C PHE A 161 -21.57 12.22 4.70
N ARG A 162 -22.90 12.28 4.74
CA ARG A 162 -23.74 11.29 4.02
C ARG A 162 -23.57 11.41 2.51
N ARG A 163 -23.61 12.63 1.94
CA ARG A 163 -23.35 12.87 0.50
C ARG A 163 -21.99 12.32 0.08
N PHE A 164 -20.96 12.52 0.89
CA PHE A 164 -19.65 11.94 0.65
C PHE A 164 -19.68 10.41 0.61
N CYS A 165 -20.31 9.78 1.61
CA CYS A 165 -20.42 8.31 1.65
C CYS A 165 -21.28 7.76 0.50
N GLU A 166 -22.27 8.50 -0.01
CA GLU A 166 -23.03 8.12 -1.21
C GLU A 166 -22.14 8.05 -2.45
N LEU A 167 -21.12 8.93 -2.57
CA LEU A 167 -20.13 8.89 -3.64
C LEU A 167 -19.13 7.74 -3.49
N VAL A 168 -18.76 7.37 -2.27
CA VAL A 168 -18.00 6.14 -2.01
C VAL A 168 -18.78 4.92 -2.50
N GLY A 169 -20.10 4.96 -2.35
CA GLY A 169 -21.03 3.96 -2.89
C GLY A 169 -20.94 2.62 -2.18
N THR A 170 -20.96 1.53 -2.98
CA THR A 170 -20.92 0.15 -2.48
C THR A 170 -19.50 -0.40 -2.37
N ARG A 171 -18.47 0.43 -2.54
CA ARG A 171 -17.08 -0.02 -2.40
C ARG A 171 -16.78 -0.46 -0.98
N SER A 172 -15.93 -1.45 -0.84
CA SER A 172 -15.42 -1.82 0.49
C SER A 172 -14.51 -0.70 0.98
N VAL A 173 -14.83 -0.17 2.15
CA VAL A 173 -14.03 0.83 2.85
C VAL A 173 -13.03 0.07 3.72
N THR A 174 -11.74 0.35 3.54
CA THR A 174 -10.67 -0.26 4.33
C THR A 174 -10.38 0.54 5.58
N GLU A 175 -10.54 1.85 5.48
CA GLU A 175 -10.29 2.79 6.57
C GLU A 175 -11.16 4.05 6.41
N PHE A 176 -11.58 4.61 7.54
CA PHE A 176 -12.32 5.86 7.56
C PHE A 176 -12.05 6.64 8.85
N ASN A 177 -11.48 7.83 8.71
CA ASN A 177 -11.22 8.77 9.80
C ASN A 177 -11.93 10.09 9.53
N TYR A 178 -12.79 10.52 10.43
CA TYR A 178 -13.43 11.81 10.41
C TYR A 178 -13.56 12.35 11.83
N ARG A 179 -13.27 13.62 12.00
CA ARG A 179 -13.49 14.35 13.25
C ARG A 179 -13.88 15.80 12.94
N ILE A 180 -14.96 16.27 13.52
CA ILE A 180 -15.33 17.68 13.48
C ILE A 180 -14.25 18.50 14.19
N ALA A 181 -13.59 19.39 13.48
CA ALA A 181 -12.49 20.20 14.00
C ALA A 181 -12.59 21.68 13.66
N ASP A 182 -13.29 22.03 12.57
CA ASP A 182 -13.50 23.38 12.08
C ASP A 182 -14.99 23.60 11.80
N ALA A 183 -15.48 24.85 11.92
CA ALA A 183 -16.90 25.16 11.76
C ALA A 183 -17.38 25.15 10.29
N ASN A 184 -16.45 25.24 9.33
CA ASN A 184 -16.78 25.40 7.92
C ASN A 184 -16.40 24.19 7.09
N SER A 185 -15.37 23.45 7.50
CA SER A 185 -14.81 22.33 6.74
C SER A 185 -14.39 21.16 7.63
N ALA A 186 -14.53 19.97 7.12
CA ALA A 186 -14.01 18.75 7.73
C ALA A 186 -13.06 18.04 6.79
N HIS A 187 -12.05 17.42 7.37
CA HIS A 187 -11.10 16.58 6.66
C HIS A 187 -11.38 15.11 6.95
N ILE A 188 -11.59 14.35 5.88
CA ILE A 188 -11.83 12.92 5.92
C ILE A 188 -10.58 12.23 5.40
N PHE A 189 -10.11 11.22 6.11
CA PHE A 189 -9.14 10.26 5.59
C PHE A 189 -9.89 8.95 5.31
N VAL A 190 -9.87 8.49 4.06
CA VAL A 190 -10.62 7.31 3.64
C VAL A 190 -9.77 6.40 2.76
N GLY A 191 -9.74 5.12 3.10
CA GLY A 191 -9.22 4.05 2.26
C GLY A 191 -10.38 3.27 1.63
N VAL A 192 -10.28 2.97 0.36
CA VAL A 192 -11.29 2.19 -0.39
C VAL A 192 -10.63 1.12 -1.24
N GLN A 193 -11.26 -0.04 -1.38
CA GLN A 193 -10.83 -1.05 -2.32
C GLN A 193 -11.09 -0.59 -3.77
N ILE A 194 -10.08 -0.80 -4.62
CA ILE A 194 -10.10 -0.51 -6.05
C ILE A 194 -9.75 -1.77 -6.85
N ARG A 195 -10.11 -1.80 -8.12
CA ARG A 195 -9.81 -2.92 -9.03
C ARG A 195 -8.46 -2.77 -9.73
N ASN A 196 -8.05 -1.53 -9.93
CA ASN A 196 -6.80 -1.17 -10.61
C ASN A 196 -6.44 0.30 -10.32
N ARG A 197 -5.23 0.69 -10.67
CA ARG A 197 -4.71 2.07 -10.44
C ARG A 197 -5.52 3.16 -11.12
N SER A 198 -6.13 2.91 -12.27
CA SER A 198 -6.92 3.94 -12.98
C SER A 198 -8.22 4.29 -12.25
N GLU A 199 -8.75 3.39 -11.44
CA GLU A 199 -9.95 3.64 -10.63
C GLU A 199 -9.69 4.67 -9.52
N SER A 200 -8.46 4.77 -8.98
CA SER A 200 -8.10 5.82 -8.00
C SER A 200 -8.34 7.21 -8.56
N ALA A 201 -7.82 7.51 -9.75
CA ALA A 201 -8.03 8.80 -10.39
C ALA A 201 -9.51 9.09 -10.72
N GLN A 202 -10.28 8.06 -11.09
CA GLN A 202 -11.72 8.20 -11.34
C GLN A 202 -12.48 8.55 -10.05
N ILE A 203 -12.13 7.94 -8.93
CA ILE A 203 -12.74 8.21 -7.63
C ILE A 203 -12.41 9.63 -7.18
N ALA A 204 -11.14 10.03 -7.24
CA ALA A 204 -10.72 11.40 -6.91
C ALA A 204 -11.47 12.43 -7.76
N GLY A 205 -11.53 12.23 -9.08
CA GLY A 205 -12.27 13.09 -9.99
C GLY A 205 -13.78 13.15 -9.71
N ALA A 206 -14.37 12.04 -9.25
CA ALA A 206 -15.79 12.03 -8.85
C ALA A 206 -16.03 12.86 -7.58
N PHE A 207 -15.13 12.80 -6.59
CA PHE A 207 -15.22 13.64 -5.39
C PHE A 207 -15.07 15.13 -5.74
N GLU A 208 -14.10 15.47 -6.57
CA GLU A 208 -13.86 16.85 -7.02
C GLU A 208 -15.03 17.42 -7.84
N ALA A 209 -15.63 16.62 -8.73
CA ALA A 209 -16.80 17.02 -9.51
C ALA A 209 -18.02 17.35 -8.64
N HIS A 210 -18.08 16.83 -7.41
CA HIS A 210 -19.11 17.14 -6.43
C HIS A 210 -18.69 18.23 -5.42
N GLY A 211 -17.59 18.92 -5.69
CA GLY A 211 -17.11 20.04 -4.89
C GLY A 211 -16.30 19.65 -3.64
N PHE A 212 -15.87 18.40 -3.54
CA PHE A 212 -15.03 17.92 -2.45
C PHE A 212 -13.56 17.95 -2.85
N ALA A 213 -12.81 18.91 -2.30
CA ALA A 213 -11.35 18.98 -2.56
C ALA A 213 -10.67 17.69 -2.11
N THR A 214 -9.97 17.03 -3.03
CA THR A 214 -9.44 15.69 -2.82
C THR A 214 -7.95 15.63 -3.10
N VAL A 215 -7.22 14.95 -2.21
CA VAL A 215 -5.80 14.61 -2.40
C VAL A 215 -5.66 13.09 -2.40
N ASP A 216 -5.11 12.55 -3.47
CA ASP A 216 -4.77 11.12 -3.53
C ASP A 216 -3.48 10.88 -2.73
N LEU A 217 -3.57 10.13 -1.65
CA LEU A 217 -2.49 9.78 -0.73
C LEU A 217 -2.02 8.32 -0.90
N THR A 218 -2.49 7.62 -1.91
CA THR A 218 -2.21 6.20 -2.14
C THR A 218 -0.72 5.88 -2.12
N PHE A 219 0.11 6.81 -2.62
CA PHE A 219 1.57 6.65 -2.65
C PHE A 219 2.32 7.53 -1.65
N ASP A 220 1.61 8.24 -0.77
CA ASP A 220 2.23 9.06 0.27
C ASP A 220 2.63 8.24 1.49
N GLU A 221 3.94 8.07 1.70
CA GLU A 221 4.49 7.24 2.78
C GLU A 221 4.15 7.77 4.17
N LEU A 222 4.23 9.08 4.36
CA LEU A 222 3.94 9.70 5.66
C LEU A 222 2.48 9.49 6.05
N SER A 223 1.59 9.67 5.10
CA SER A 223 0.16 9.44 5.30
C SER A 223 -0.15 7.99 5.64
N LYS A 224 0.43 7.04 4.93
CA LYS A 224 0.25 5.60 5.20
C LYS A 224 0.75 5.20 6.59
N GLN A 225 1.81 5.82 7.08
CA GLN A 225 2.40 5.45 8.38
C GLN A 225 1.73 6.16 9.56
N HIS A 226 1.30 7.40 9.41
CA HIS A 226 0.87 8.23 10.53
C HIS A 226 -0.62 8.55 10.54
N ILE A 227 -1.21 8.94 9.42
CA ILE A 227 -2.61 9.39 9.39
C ILE A 227 -3.58 8.24 9.70
N ARG A 228 -3.25 7.02 9.29
CA ARG A 228 -4.06 5.81 9.56
C ARG A 228 -4.42 5.60 11.03
N TYR A 229 -3.64 6.12 11.97
CA TYR A 229 -3.82 5.90 13.40
C TYR A 229 -4.35 7.13 14.14
N MET A 230 -4.60 8.23 13.43
CA MET A 230 -5.03 9.48 14.05
C MET A 230 -6.54 9.52 14.19
N VAL A 231 -7.03 9.25 15.40
CA VAL A 231 -8.38 9.63 15.81
C VAL A 231 -8.28 11.00 16.46
N GLY A 232 -8.97 12.01 15.94
CA GLY A 232 -8.95 13.35 16.51
C GLY A 232 -9.35 13.35 17.99
N GLY A 233 -8.75 14.27 18.78
CA GLY A 233 -9.07 14.46 20.19
C GLY A 233 -10.44 15.12 20.41
N ARG A 234 -10.69 15.62 21.64
CA ARG A 234 -11.90 16.36 21.97
C ARG A 234 -11.98 17.64 21.12
N SER A 235 -13.07 17.81 20.39
CA SER A 235 -13.34 19.02 19.64
C SER A 235 -14.16 20.02 20.46
N PRO A 236 -13.81 21.30 20.48
CA PRO A 236 -14.62 22.34 21.13
C PRO A 236 -15.96 22.57 20.39
N LEU A 237 -16.09 22.11 19.16
CA LEU A 237 -17.29 22.22 18.34
C LEU A 237 -18.29 21.08 18.57
N ALA A 238 -17.87 20.00 19.22
CA ALA A 238 -18.73 18.87 19.53
C ALA A 238 -19.47 19.10 20.85
N HIS A 239 -20.72 19.61 20.77
CA HIS A 239 -21.59 19.80 21.90
C HIS A 239 -22.47 18.56 22.07
N ASP A 240 -22.72 18.17 23.33
CA ASP A 240 -23.58 17.03 23.71
C ASP A 240 -23.22 15.72 22.97
N GLU A 241 -21.92 15.55 22.69
CA GLU A 241 -21.39 14.39 22.01
C GLU A 241 -21.46 13.14 22.90
N ARG A 242 -22.03 12.07 22.34
CA ARG A 242 -21.99 10.73 22.93
C ARG A 242 -21.18 9.81 22.04
N LEU A 243 -20.30 9.02 22.64
CA LEU A 243 -19.48 8.04 21.93
C LEU A 243 -20.14 6.66 21.99
N PHE A 244 -20.21 6.02 20.85
CA PHE A 244 -20.75 4.68 20.68
C PHE A 244 -19.75 3.78 19.98
N ARG A 245 -19.71 2.51 20.38
CA ARG A 245 -19.10 1.44 19.62
C ARG A 245 -20.21 0.68 18.90
N PHE A 246 -20.10 0.59 17.59
CA PHE A 246 -20.95 -0.27 16.77
C PHE A 246 -20.14 -1.43 16.20
N GLU A 247 -20.80 -2.55 16.04
CA GLU A 247 -20.25 -3.70 15.33
C GLU A 247 -21.12 -4.03 14.13
N PHE A 248 -20.50 -4.20 12.98
CA PHE A 248 -21.22 -4.63 11.78
C PHE A 248 -20.39 -5.60 10.93
N PRO A 249 -21.06 -6.46 10.13
CA PRO A 249 -20.36 -7.41 9.28
C PRO A 249 -19.57 -6.68 8.18
N GLU A 250 -18.37 -7.19 7.89
CA GLU A 250 -17.52 -6.71 6.80
C GLU A 250 -18.09 -7.13 5.44
N ARG A 251 -19.01 -6.31 4.92
CA ARG A 251 -19.66 -6.52 3.63
C ARG A 251 -19.76 -5.22 2.85
N PRO A 252 -19.60 -5.26 1.51
CA PRO A 252 -19.84 -4.08 0.67
C PRO A 252 -21.20 -3.45 0.97
N GLY A 253 -21.23 -2.13 1.14
CA GLY A 253 -22.43 -1.39 1.46
C GLY A 253 -22.85 -1.35 2.95
N ALA A 254 -22.13 -2.02 3.86
CA ALA A 254 -22.44 -2.03 5.30
C ALA A 254 -22.41 -0.62 5.90
N LEU A 255 -21.46 0.21 5.53
CA LEU A 255 -21.38 1.61 5.95
C LEU A 255 -22.62 2.40 5.54
N MET A 256 -23.07 2.30 4.30
CA MET A 256 -24.28 3.01 3.83
C MET A 256 -25.54 2.52 4.52
N LYS A 257 -25.65 1.20 4.78
CA LYS A 257 -26.76 0.65 5.55
C LYS A 257 -26.80 1.21 6.98
N PHE A 258 -25.64 1.31 7.63
CA PHE A 258 -25.51 1.93 8.96
C PHE A 258 -25.96 3.39 8.93
N LEU A 259 -25.43 4.21 8.01
CA LEU A 259 -25.78 5.64 7.90
C LEU A 259 -27.27 5.84 7.59
N SER A 260 -27.88 4.97 6.79
CA SER A 260 -29.29 5.03 6.43
C SER A 260 -30.21 4.66 7.60
N SER A 261 -29.70 3.94 8.61
CA SER A 261 -30.47 3.59 9.83
C SER A 261 -30.41 4.66 10.92
N MET A 262 -29.55 5.69 10.76
CA MET A 262 -29.45 6.78 11.72
C MET A 262 -30.62 7.77 11.58
N ALA A 263 -31.02 8.36 12.71
CA ALA A 263 -32.06 9.40 12.69
C ALA A 263 -31.56 10.64 11.91
N PRO A 264 -32.43 11.28 11.10
CA PRO A 264 -32.02 12.41 10.24
C PRO A 264 -31.50 13.64 10.98
N ASN A 265 -31.87 13.80 12.27
CA ASN A 265 -31.46 14.91 13.12
C ASN A 265 -30.19 14.66 13.92
N TRP A 266 -29.58 13.47 13.81
CA TRP A 266 -28.32 13.17 14.45
C TRP A 266 -27.16 13.65 13.58
N ASN A 267 -26.16 14.23 14.22
CA ASN A 267 -24.95 14.69 13.55
C ASN A 267 -23.75 13.84 13.98
N ILE A 268 -23.03 13.28 13.02
CA ILE A 268 -21.80 12.56 13.30
C ILE A 268 -20.68 13.58 13.52
N SER A 269 -20.06 13.54 14.68
CA SER A 269 -18.96 14.42 15.09
C SER A 269 -17.60 13.72 15.06
N LEU A 270 -17.62 12.38 15.13
CA LEU A 270 -16.46 11.52 15.01
C LEU A 270 -16.87 10.22 14.33
N PHE A 271 -16.03 9.75 13.41
CA PHE A 271 -16.18 8.44 12.81
C PHE A 271 -14.79 7.83 12.60
N HIS A 272 -14.53 6.72 13.26
CA HIS A 272 -13.29 5.99 13.11
C HIS A 272 -13.58 4.52 12.83
N TYR A 273 -13.16 4.08 11.67
CA TYR A 273 -13.29 2.71 11.20
C TYR A 273 -12.00 2.24 10.56
N ARG A 274 -11.65 1.00 10.80
CA ARG A 274 -10.57 0.29 10.12
C ARG A 274 -10.94 -1.18 9.96
N ASN A 275 -10.81 -1.68 8.74
CA ASN A 275 -10.89 -3.12 8.48
C ASN A 275 -9.61 -3.81 9.01
N GLN A 276 -9.80 -4.77 9.88
CA GLN A 276 -8.71 -5.56 10.49
C GLN A 276 -8.67 -7.00 9.97
N GLY A 277 -9.41 -7.30 8.89
CA GLY A 277 -9.50 -8.64 8.30
C GLY A 277 -10.35 -9.62 9.11
N ALA A 278 -11.20 -9.13 10.04
CA ALA A 278 -12.16 -9.94 10.76
C ALA A 278 -13.52 -9.97 10.03
N ASP A 279 -14.37 -10.95 10.32
CA ASP A 279 -15.73 -11.03 9.75
C ASP A 279 -16.65 -9.90 10.22
N TYR A 280 -16.33 -9.31 11.37
CA TYR A 280 -17.00 -8.14 11.96
C TYR A 280 -15.97 -7.09 12.33
N SER A 281 -16.28 -5.83 12.04
CA SER A 281 -15.49 -4.68 12.49
C SER A 281 -16.23 -3.86 13.53
N SER A 282 -15.44 -3.30 14.45
CA SER A 282 -15.89 -2.31 15.43
C SER A 282 -15.59 -0.92 14.93
N ILE A 283 -16.58 -0.03 14.96
CA ILE A 283 -16.42 1.39 14.68
C ILE A 283 -16.63 2.22 15.93
N LEU A 284 -15.84 3.28 16.06
CA LEU A 284 -16.06 4.32 17.08
C LEU A 284 -16.77 5.51 16.42
N VAL A 285 -17.95 5.85 16.91
CA VAL A 285 -18.76 6.95 16.38
C VAL A 285 -19.10 7.93 17.48
N GLY A 286 -18.81 9.20 17.26
CA GLY A 286 -19.32 10.30 18.07
C GLY A 286 -20.58 10.86 17.41
N ILE A 287 -21.64 10.99 18.17
CA ILE A 287 -22.93 11.52 17.71
C ILE A 287 -23.35 12.69 18.60
N GLN A 288 -23.68 13.80 17.97
CA GLN A 288 -24.36 14.90 18.63
C GLN A 288 -25.88 14.65 18.55
N VAL A 289 -26.47 14.47 19.71
CA VAL A 289 -27.91 14.21 19.84
C VAL A 289 -28.59 15.47 20.36
N PRO A 290 -29.66 15.96 19.73
CA PRO A 290 -30.38 17.12 20.18
C PRO A 290 -30.97 16.97 21.59
#